data_2a26bc1be7d750f3ebf949d54d43302a
#
_entry.id   2a26bc1be7d750f3ebf949d54d43302a
#
_cell.length_a   1.000
_cell.length_b   1.000
_cell.length_c   1.000
_cell.angle_alpha   90.00
_cell.angle_beta   90.00
_cell.angle_gamma   90.00
#
_symmetry.space_group_name_H-M   'P 1'
#
loop_
_entity.id
_entity.type
_entity.pdbx_description
1 polymer ?
#
loop_
_entity_poly.entity_id
_entity_poly.type
_entity_poly.pdbx_seq_one_letter_code
_entity_poly.pdbx_strand_id
1 'polypeptide(L)'
;MMRRRGLMALGALALGLHPAGAAPRRIVTLGGAVTETVFALGAGAEVVGTDLTSRFPEAAAALPRLGYVRQLGAEGVLSLRPDLVLATADAGPPAAIAQIEAAGVAVVRLEEAHGLAPALVRIRAVGAAIGRAEAGAALAAAIGAEVAAIAAGLPPGGAPRVLFLLSAGRGAPMAAGSGTAAEAMISLAGGRNAVEGLRQYRALSAEAMLAAAPDVIVTTTDTLEGVGGRRRLLALAGIDGTPAAGAGRLAAFDALALLGFGPRLAEALHGLARVLHPGAVLPVMARR
;
A
#
# COMPACT_ATOMS: atom_id res chain seq x y z
N MET A 1 63.74 7.99 47.18
CA MET A 1 63.05 6.96 46.36
C MET A 1 61.54 7.10 46.56
N MET A 2 60.86 7.87 45.73
CA MET A 2 59.39 8.03 45.79
C MET A 2 58.77 7.47 44.51
N ARG A 3 57.96 6.41 44.65
CA ARG A 3 57.20 5.77 43.57
C ARG A 3 55.90 6.56 43.38
N ARG A 4 55.77 7.23 42.23
CA ARG A 4 54.46 7.78 41.76
C ARG A 4 53.63 6.67 41.18
N ARG A 5 52.46 6.39 41.81
CA ARG A 5 51.40 5.55 41.27
C ARG A 5 50.52 6.43 40.33
N GLY A 6 50.58 6.13 39.04
CA GLY A 6 49.66 6.68 38.08
C GLY A 6 48.27 6.06 38.22
N LEU A 7 47.26 6.89 38.42
CA LEU A 7 45.84 6.54 38.39
C LEU A 7 45.39 6.58 36.92
N MET A 8 45.14 5.38 36.33
CA MET A 8 44.43 5.30 35.03
C MET A 8 42.94 5.43 35.31
N ALA A 9 42.34 6.54 34.83
CA ALA A 9 40.89 6.72 34.77
C ALA A 9 40.34 5.90 33.59
N LEU A 10 39.66 4.81 33.85
CA LEU A 10 38.85 4.10 32.88
C LEU A 10 37.58 4.95 32.63
N GLY A 11 37.52 5.59 31.46
CA GLY A 11 36.29 6.20 30.95
C GLY A 11 35.31 5.12 30.56
N ALA A 12 34.29 4.93 31.36
CA ALA A 12 33.16 4.07 31.02
C ALA A 12 32.34 4.77 29.90
N LEU A 13 32.45 4.24 28.70
CA LEU A 13 31.55 4.55 27.57
C LEU A 13 30.16 4.02 27.96
N ALA A 14 29.28 4.88 28.41
CA ALA A 14 27.88 4.56 28.62
C ALA A 14 27.22 4.40 27.23
N LEU A 15 27.24 3.18 26.71
CA LEU A 15 26.31 2.77 25.66
C LEU A 15 24.91 2.88 26.27
N GLY A 16 24.12 3.84 25.77
CA GLY A 16 22.72 3.99 26.11
C GLY A 16 21.94 2.75 25.74
N LEU A 17 21.81 1.82 26.67
CA LEU A 17 20.88 0.71 26.62
C LEU A 17 19.46 1.32 26.69
N HIS A 18 18.82 1.47 25.57
CA HIS A 18 17.37 1.61 25.56
C HIS A 18 16.78 0.36 26.19
N PRO A 19 15.83 0.49 27.13
CA PRO A 19 15.18 -0.67 27.71
C PRO A 19 14.44 -1.43 26.59
N ALA A 20 14.94 -2.62 26.25
CA ALA A 20 14.24 -3.56 25.41
C ALA A 20 12.94 -3.95 26.13
N GLY A 21 11.78 -3.40 25.71
CA GLY A 21 10.53 -3.92 26.23
C GLY A 21 9.32 -2.99 26.32
N ALA A 22 9.44 -1.67 26.23
CA ALA A 22 8.25 -0.81 26.20
C ALA A 22 7.77 -0.62 24.76
N ALA A 23 6.48 -0.91 24.51
CA ALA A 23 5.86 -0.59 23.21
C ALA A 23 5.97 0.93 22.95
N PRO A 24 6.23 1.37 21.71
CA PRO A 24 6.35 2.78 21.39
C PRO A 24 5.01 3.49 21.65
N ARG A 25 5.05 4.66 22.27
CA ARG A 25 3.84 5.44 22.62
C ARG A 25 3.53 6.53 21.62
N ARG A 26 4.47 6.87 20.75
CA ARG A 26 4.36 7.95 19.76
C ARG A 26 4.90 7.45 18.43
N ILE A 27 3.98 6.99 17.59
CA ILE A 27 4.32 6.39 16.31
C ILE A 27 4.00 7.38 15.18
N VAL A 28 4.95 7.60 14.28
CA VAL A 28 4.69 8.23 12.98
C VAL A 28 4.63 7.12 11.94
N THR A 29 3.61 7.15 11.09
CA THR A 29 3.45 6.18 10.01
C THR A 29 3.51 6.88 8.65
N LEU A 30 4.35 6.35 7.76
CA LEU A 30 4.62 6.86 6.43
C LEU A 30 4.32 5.78 5.40
N GLY A 31 3.18 5.93 4.71
CA GLY A 31 2.61 4.97 3.78
C GLY A 31 1.25 4.44 4.25
N GLY A 32 0.22 4.62 3.40
CA GLY A 32 -1.17 4.35 3.77
C GLY A 32 -1.43 2.92 4.27
N ALA A 33 -0.84 1.91 3.64
CA ALA A 33 -1.02 0.51 4.06
C ALA A 33 -0.33 0.19 5.39
N VAL A 34 0.77 0.89 5.71
CA VAL A 34 1.45 0.79 7.02
C VAL A 34 0.56 1.38 8.10
N THR A 35 0.04 2.59 7.86
CA THR A 35 -0.91 3.27 8.75
C THR A 35 -2.13 2.40 9.02
N GLU A 36 -2.77 1.90 7.97
CA GLU A 36 -3.93 1.02 8.07
C GLU A 36 -3.63 -0.23 8.90
N THR A 37 -2.43 -0.81 8.74
CA THR A 37 -2.01 -1.98 9.53
C THR A 37 -1.87 -1.64 11.02
N VAL A 38 -1.27 -0.51 11.37
CA VAL A 38 -1.14 -0.06 12.77
C VAL A 38 -2.51 0.11 13.41
N PHE A 39 -3.46 0.72 12.70
CA PHE A 39 -4.84 0.88 13.17
C PHE A 39 -5.56 -0.47 13.30
N ALA A 40 -5.43 -1.36 12.32
CA ALA A 40 -6.03 -2.71 12.34
C ALA A 40 -5.49 -3.56 13.52
N LEU A 41 -4.26 -3.32 13.92
CA LEU A 41 -3.66 -3.95 15.11
C LEU A 41 -4.04 -3.26 16.43
N GLY A 42 -4.93 -2.27 16.41
CA GLY A 42 -5.44 -1.57 17.59
C GLY A 42 -4.45 -0.58 18.22
N ALA A 43 -3.38 -0.17 17.50
CA ALA A 43 -2.41 0.82 17.96
C ALA A 43 -2.66 2.24 17.43
N GLY A 44 -3.86 2.52 16.91
CA GLY A 44 -4.20 3.82 16.33
C GLY A 44 -4.07 4.99 17.28
N ALA A 45 -4.34 4.80 18.58
CA ALA A 45 -4.19 5.84 19.60
C ALA A 45 -2.72 6.26 19.86
N GLU A 46 -1.77 5.45 19.45
CA GLU A 46 -0.33 5.70 19.56
C GLU A 46 0.22 6.47 18.35
N VAL A 47 -0.56 6.57 17.26
CA VAL A 47 -0.16 7.27 16.05
C VAL A 47 -0.32 8.78 16.24
N VAL A 48 0.78 9.52 16.11
CA VAL A 48 0.83 10.97 16.32
C VAL A 48 0.92 11.79 15.04
N GLY A 49 1.16 11.14 13.90
CA GLY A 49 1.19 11.79 12.59
C GLY A 49 1.32 10.78 11.45
N THR A 50 0.84 11.19 10.27
CA THR A 50 0.77 10.35 9.07
C THR A 50 1.17 11.14 7.82
N ASP A 51 1.44 10.44 6.72
CA ASP A 51 1.63 11.07 5.41
C ASP A 51 0.29 11.28 4.65
N LEU A 52 0.33 11.93 3.49
CA LEU A 52 -0.86 12.21 2.68
C LEU A 52 -1.52 10.96 2.06
N THR A 53 -0.82 9.83 1.98
CA THR A 53 -1.38 8.58 1.46
C THR A 53 -2.20 7.82 2.50
N SER A 54 -2.07 8.17 3.77
CA SER A 54 -2.74 7.55 4.92
C SER A 54 -4.17 8.07 5.08
N ARG A 55 -5.05 7.68 4.16
CA ARG A 55 -6.44 8.16 4.06
C ARG A 55 -7.45 7.30 4.82
N PHE A 56 -7.06 6.11 5.24
CA PHE A 56 -7.90 5.16 5.96
C PHE A 56 -7.16 4.59 7.18
N PRO A 57 -7.87 4.33 8.30
CA PRO A 57 -9.26 4.71 8.56
C PRO A 57 -9.45 6.23 8.70
N GLU A 58 -10.69 6.71 8.83
CA GLU A 58 -11.00 8.15 8.99
C GLU A 58 -10.23 8.78 10.15
N ALA A 59 -10.06 8.05 11.25
CA ALA A 59 -9.26 8.48 12.39
C ALA A 59 -7.79 8.76 12.01
N ALA A 60 -7.20 8.02 11.07
CA ALA A 60 -5.85 8.30 10.57
C ALA A 60 -5.81 9.57 9.71
N ALA A 61 -6.87 9.80 8.92
CA ALA A 61 -6.97 10.99 8.08
C ALA A 61 -7.09 12.29 8.89
N ALA A 62 -7.56 12.23 10.13
CA ALA A 62 -7.70 13.35 11.05
C ALA A 62 -6.39 13.74 11.78
N LEU A 63 -5.34 12.91 11.70
CA LEU A 63 -4.06 13.16 12.35
C LEU A 63 -3.21 14.22 11.61
N PRO A 64 -2.22 14.84 12.27
CA PRO A 64 -1.24 15.71 11.64
C PRO A 64 -0.64 15.11 10.37
N ARG A 65 -0.67 15.88 9.27
CA ARG A 65 -0.26 15.44 7.93
C ARG A 65 1.15 15.93 7.63
N LEU A 66 2.08 15.00 7.40
CA LEU A 66 3.52 15.26 7.24
C LEU A 66 3.97 15.47 5.78
N GLY A 67 3.01 15.65 4.87
CA GLY A 67 3.29 15.79 3.44
C GLY A 67 3.25 14.46 2.70
N TYR A 68 3.72 14.48 1.45
CA TYR A 68 3.75 13.28 0.61
C TYR A 68 4.91 12.36 1.02
N VAL A 69 4.66 11.05 1.13
CA VAL A 69 5.62 10.06 1.65
C VAL A 69 7.02 10.13 1.03
N ARG A 70 7.14 10.50 -0.25
CA ARG A 70 8.42 10.65 -0.97
C ARG A 70 9.03 12.04 -0.89
N GLN A 71 8.36 13.00 -0.23
CA GLN A 71 8.78 14.42 -0.14
C GLN A 71 8.58 14.94 1.30
N LEU A 72 9.13 14.21 2.26
CA LEU A 72 9.02 14.54 3.68
C LEU A 72 10.03 15.60 4.11
N GLY A 73 9.63 16.43 5.08
CA GLY A 73 10.54 17.24 5.86
C GLY A 73 10.84 16.57 7.19
N ALA A 74 12.12 16.37 7.51
CA ALA A 74 12.52 15.77 8.79
C ALA A 74 12.04 16.59 9.99
N GLU A 75 12.05 17.93 9.90
CA GLU A 75 11.57 18.84 10.94
C GLU A 75 10.11 18.57 11.29
N GLY A 76 9.23 18.39 10.28
CA GLY A 76 7.81 18.09 10.51
C GLY A 76 7.63 16.78 11.28
N VAL A 77 8.40 15.75 10.95
CA VAL A 77 8.37 14.45 11.66
C VAL A 77 8.88 14.61 13.08
N LEU A 78 10.03 15.25 13.28
CA LEU A 78 10.68 15.42 14.58
C LEU A 78 9.89 16.33 15.52
N SER A 79 9.13 17.31 15.00
CA SER A 79 8.26 18.17 15.79
C SER A 79 7.20 17.41 16.58
N LEU A 80 6.79 16.24 16.07
CA LEU A 80 5.86 15.34 16.74
C LEU A 80 6.51 14.49 17.83
N ARG A 81 7.84 14.57 18.01
CA ARG A 81 8.62 13.80 19.00
C ARG A 81 8.25 12.31 18.99
N PRO A 82 8.38 11.60 17.85
CA PRO A 82 8.06 10.20 17.80
C PRO A 82 9.13 9.33 18.49
N ASP A 83 8.71 8.20 19.05
CA ASP A 83 9.61 7.14 19.50
C ASP A 83 9.98 6.19 18.36
N LEU A 84 9.05 6.06 17.40
CA LEU A 84 9.16 5.15 16.26
C LEU A 84 8.58 5.79 14.99
N VAL A 85 9.29 5.63 13.88
CA VAL A 85 8.79 5.89 12.54
C VAL A 85 8.69 4.57 11.78
N LEU A 86 7.48 4.22 11.33
CA LEU A 86 7.25 3.12 10.41
C LEU A 86 7.10 3.70 9.00
N ALA A 87 8.00 3.34 8.10
CA ALA A 87 8.06 3.93 6.77
C ALA A 87 8.10 2.87 5.68
N THR A 88 7.39 3.07 4.56
CA THR A 88 7.62 2.29 3.34
C THR A 88 9.02 2.54 2.80
N ALA A 89 9.58 1.57 2.06
CA ALA A 89 10.95 1.65 1.55
C ALA A 89 11.20 2.87 0.66
N ASP A 90 10.15 3.36 -0.02
CA ASP A 90 10.16 4.53 -0.88
C ASP A 90 9.92 5.87 -0.14
N ALA A 91 9.77 5.83 1.19
CA ALA A 91 9.68 7.06 1.98
C ALA A 91 10.97 7.87 1.90
N GLY A 92 10.82 9.17 1.72
CA GLY A 92 11.99 10.02 1.49
C GLY A 92 11.70 11.51 1.41
N PRO A 93 12.70 12.31 1.04
CA PRO A 93 13.99 11.91 0.46
C PRO A 93 14.91 11.19 1.48
N PRO A 94 15.89 10.41 1.03
CA PRO A 94 16.82 9.69 1.93
C PRO A 94 17.48 10.57 2.97
N ALA A 95 17.79 11.82 2.63
CA ALA A 95 18.38 12.79 3.55
C ALA A 95 17.44 13.11 4.74
N ALA A 96 16.11 13.19 4.51
CA ALA A 96 15.16 13.42 5.59
C ALA A 96 15.10 12.23 6.54
N ILE A 97 15.11 11.01 6.01
CA ILE A 97 15.14 9.79 6.84
C ILE A 97 16.43 9.73 7.66
N ALA A 98 17.60 10.00 7.05
CA ALA A 98 18.86 10.03 7.77
C ALA A 98 18.91 11.10 8.88
N GLN A 99 18.27 12.25 8.69
CA GLN A 99 18.15 13.28 9.72
C GLN A 99 17.28 12.82 10.91
N ILE A 100 16.18 12.09 10.63
CA ILE A 100 15.31 11.52 11.66
C ILE A 100 16.09 10.49 12.49
N GLU A 101 16.83 9.59 11.84
CA GLU A 101 17.67 8.59 12.49
C GLU A 101 18.80 9.23 13.32
N ALA A 102 19.47 10.27 12.77
CA ALA A 102 20.51 11.02 13.47
C ALA A 102 20.00 11.75 14.71
N ALA A 103 18.71 12.11 14.76
CA ALA A 103 18.04 12.65 15.95
C ALA A 103 17.72 11.59 17.01
N GLY A 104 18.10 10.33 16.80
CA GLY A 104 17.90 9.22 17.75
C GLY A 104 16.53 8.55 17.67
N VAL A 105 15.73 8.86 16.66
CA VAL A 105 14.42 8.22 16.45
C VAL A 105 14.60 6.89 15.72
N ALA A 106 14.00 5.82 16.24
CA ALA A 106 14.00 4.51 15.57
C ALA A 106 13.18 4.59 14.27
N VAL A 107 13.77 4.17 13.15
CA VAL A 107 13.08 4.08 11.85
C VAL A 107 13.07 2.65 11.36
N VAL A 108 11.87 2.07 11.21
CA VAL A 108 11.68 0.75 10.60
C VAL A 108 11.22 0.93 9.16
N ARG A 109 12.06 0.51 8.22
CA ARG A 109 11.75 0.54 6.80
C ARG A 109 11.10 -0.77 6.37
N LEU A 110 9.94 -0.67 5.75
CA LEU A 110 9.08 -1.79 5.36
C LEU A 110 9.05 -1.88 3.84
N GLU A 111 9.37 -3.06 3.32
CA GLU A 111 9.40 -3.30 1.88
C GLU A 111 8.04 -3.05 1.22
N GLU A 112 8.08 -2.62 -0.04
CA GLU A 112 6.86 -2.55 -0.86
C GLU A 112 6.29 -3.94 -1.08
N ALA A 113 4.97 -4.03 -1.01
CA ALA A 113 4.27 -5.29 -1.18
C ALA A 113 3.43 -5.27 -2.47
N HIS A 114 3.97 -5.85 -3.52
CA HIS A 114 3.24 -6.13 -4.75
C HIS A 114 2.95 -7.64 -4.82
N GLY A 115 1.93 -8.08 -4.09
CA GLY A 115 1.52 -9.49 -4.01
C GLY A 115 1.19 -9.94 -2.60
N LEU A 116 0.58 -11.12 -2.47
CA LEU A 116 0.10 -11.64 -1.19
C LEU A 116 1.25 -11.89 -0.20
N ALA A 117 2.26 -12.68 -0.60
CA ALA A 117 3.32 -13.09 0.32
C ALA A 117 4.08 -11.90 0.93
N PRO A 118 4.59 -10.90 0.16
CA PRO A 118 5.24 -9.73 0.74
C PRO A 118 4.28 -8.86 1.58
N ALA A 119 2.98 -8.80 1.24
CA ALA A 119 1.99 -8.11 2.07
C ALA A 119 1.87 -8.74 3.47
N LEU A 120 1.78 -10.07 3.55
CA LEU A 120 1.70 -10.78 4.82
C LEU A 120 2.99 -10.63 5.65
N VAL A 121 4.15 -10.59 5.00
CA VAL A 121 5.43 -10.31 5.67
C VAL A 121 5.43 -8.90 6.26
N ARG A 122 5.01 -7.89 5.50
CA ARG A 122 4.94 -6.50 5.97
C ARG A 122 3.98 -6.35 7.15
N ILE A 123 2.81 -6.97 7.12
CA ILE A 123 1.83 -6.93 8.24
C ILE A 123 2.46 -7.49 9.52
N ARG A 124 3.16 -8.63 9.43
CA ARG A 124 3.88 -9.22 10.58
C ARG A 124 4.98 -8.30 11.09
N ALA A 125 5.75 -7.69 10.19
CA ALA A 125 6.83 -6.77 10.54
C ALA A 125 6.31 -5.52 11.26
N VAL A 126 5.18 -4.95 10.82
CA VAL A 126 4.50 -3.85 11.54
C VAL A 126 4.10 -4.31 12.94
N GLY A 127 3.45 -5.47 13.07
CA GLY A 127 3.06 -6.02 14.37
C GLY A 127 4.25 -6.20 15.34
N ALA A 128 5.37 -6.74 14.84
CA ALA A 128 6.59 -6.90 15.62
C ALA A 128 7.16 -5.54 16.06
N ALA A 129 7.22 -4.56 15.16
CA ALA A 129 7.78 -3.24 15.44
C ALA A 129 7.01 -2.44 16.51
N ILE A 130 5.69 -2.66 16.61
CA ILE A 130 4.83 -1.99 17.61
C ILE A 130 4.58 -2.85 18.86
N GLY A 131 5.31 -3.96 19.04
CA GLY A 131 5.14 -4.86 20.19
C GLY A 131 3.85 -5.69 20.17
N ARG A 132 3.24 -5.90 19.00
CA ARG A 132 1.98 -6.67 18.80
C ARG A 132 2.19 -7.84 17.82
N ALA A 133 3.30 -8.58 17.98
CA ALA A 133 3.74 -9.62 17.04
C ALA A 133 2.67 -10.70 16.80
N GLU A 134 2.03 -11.18 17.88
CA GLU A 134 0.97 -12.21 17.79
C GLU A 134 -0.25 -11.70 17.01
N ALA A 135 -0.70 -10.47 17.28
CA ALA A 135 -1.80 -9.86 16.56
C ALA A 135 -1.46 -9.66 15.08
N GLY A 136 -0.22 -9.25 14.77
CA GLY A 136 0.29 -9.14 13.41
C GLY A 136 0.31 -10.47 12.67
N ALA A 137 0.73 -11.53 13.34
CA ALA A 137 0.72 -12.89 12.79
C ALA A 137 -0.70 -13.39 12.53
N ALA A 138 -1.62 -13.18 13.49
CA ALA A 138 -3.03 -13.55 13.35
C ALA A 138 -3.73 -12.79 12.21
N LEU A 139 -3.51 -11.47 12.10
CA LEU A 139 -4.05 -10.66 11.01
C LEU A 139 -3.56 -11.14 9.65
N ALA A 140 -2.25 -11.39 9.52
CA ALA A 140 -1.66 -11.89 8.29
C ALA A 140 -2.22 -13.27 7.92
N ALA A 141 -2.39 -14.19 8.88
CA ALA A 141 -2.96 -15.51 8.66
C ALA A 141 -4.42 -15.42 8.18
N ALA A 142 -5.23 -14.58 8.82
CA ALA A 142 -6.63 -14.36 8.44
C ALA A 142 -6.76 -13.82 7.00
N ILE A 143 -5.96 -12.81 6.63
CA ILE A 143 -5.94 -12.28 5.25
C ILE A 143 -5.52 -13.36 4.26
N GLY A 144 -4.49 -14.16 4.58
CA GLY A 144 -4.04 -15.25 3.73
C GLY A 144 -5.12 -16.30 3.49
N ALA A 145 -5.86 -16.69 4.52
CA ALA A 145 -6.97 -17.63 4.44
C ALA A 145 -8.13 -17.08 3.59
N GLU A 146 -8.50 -15.82 3.77
CA GLU A 146 -9.54 -15.16 2.97
C GLU A 146 -9.16 -15.10 1.48
N VAL A 147 -7.91 -14.72 1.17
CA VAL A 147 -7.41 -14.69 -0.22
C VAL A 147 -7.42 -16.10 -0.83
N ALA A 148 -7.01 -17.12 -0.07
CA ALA A 148 -7.06 -18.51 -0.54
C ALA A 148 -8.50 -18.98 -0.81
N ALA A 149 -9.46 -18.61 0.03
CA ALA A 149 -10.87 -18.92 -0.17
C ALA A 149 -11.46 -18.21 -1.40
N ILE A 150 -11.08 -16.97 -1.66
CA ILE A 150 -11.45 -16.25 -2.90
C ILE A 150 -10.88 -16.99 -4.11
N ALA A 151 -9.60 -17.33 -4.10
CA ALA A 151 -8.94 -18.03 -5.19
C ALA A 151 -9.59 -19.38 -5.51
N ALA A 152 -10.02 -20.13 -4.48
CA ALA A 152 -10.74 -21.41 -4.65
C ALA A 152 -12.13 -21.24 -5.28
N GLY A 153 -12.76 -20.07 -5.15
CA GLY A 153 -14.05 -19.76 -5.76
C GLY A 153 -13.97 -19.19 -7.18
N LEU A 154 -12.77 -18.97 -7.71
CA LEU A 154 -12.61 -18.47 -9.07
C LEU A 154 -12.88 -19.59 -10.10
N PRO A 155 -13.55 -19.29 -11.22
CA PRO A 155 -13.86 -20.29 -12.23
C PRO A 155 -12.58 -20.79 -12.91
N PRO A 156 -12.47 -22.08 -13.24
CA PRO A 156 -11.36 -22.60 -14.01
C PRO A 156 -11.45 -22.09 -15.46
N GLY A 157 -10.37 -21.55 -15.98
CA GLY A 157 -10.23 -21.10 -17.37
C GLY A 157 -10.77 -19.69 -17.64
N GLY A 158 -10.30 -19.09 -18.75
CA GLY A 158 -10.79 -17.81 -19.25
C GLY A 158 -10.46 -16.61 -18.35
N ALA A 159 -9.17 -16.26 -18.20
CA ALA A 159 -8.76 -15.04 -17.50
C ALA A 159 -9.19 -13.78 -18.30
N PRO A 160 -10.12 -12.96 -17.80
CA PRO A 160 -10.51 -11.72 -18.47
C PRO A 160 -9.32 -10.78 -18.68
N ARG A 161 -9.29 -10.11 -19.83
CA ARG A 161 -8.28 -9.08 -20.14
C ARG A 161 -8.65 -7.78 -19.42
N VAL A 162 -7.79 -7.32 -18.54
CA VAL A 162 -8.05 -6.16 -17.70
C VAL A 162 -7.11 -5.01 -18.07
N LEU A 163 -7.66 -3.87 -18.43
CA LEU A 163 -6.91 -2.60 -18.53
C LEU A 163 -7.07 -1.83 -17.24
N PHE A 164 -5.97 -1.69 -16.49
CA PHE A 164 -5.97 -0.81 -15.32
C PHE A 164 -5.44 0.57 -15.69
N LEU A 165 -6.22 1.62 -15.36
CA LEU A 165 -5.85 3.02 -15.56
C LEU A 165 -5.60 3.70 -14.22
N LEU A 166 -4.34 4.10 -13.98
CA LEU A 166 -3.94 4.84 -12.78
C LEU A 166 -4.33 6.32 -12.88
N SER A 167 -4.29 6.89 -14.10
CA SER A 167 -4.74 8.24 -14.38
C SER A 167 -5.29 8.32 -15.80
N ALA A 168 -6.24 9.24 -16.00
CA ALA A 168 -6.86 9.51 -17.30
C ALA A 168 -7.42 10.95 -17.33
N GLY A 169 -7.74 11.46 -18.53
CA GLY A 169 -8.44 12.72 -18.72
C GLY A 169 -7.57 13.95 -18.93
N ARG A 170 -6.43 14.08 -18.28
CA ARG A 170 -5.43 15.12 -18.55
C ARG A 170 -4.14 14.47 -19.05
N GLY A 171 -3.83 14.69 -20.33
CA GLY A 171 -2.69 14.02 -20.97
C GLY A 171 -2.98 12.57 -21.36
N ALA A 172 -1.94 11.84 -21.75
CA ALA A 172 -2.06 10.43 -22.08
C ALA A 172 -2.42 9.61 -20.84
N PRO A 173 -3.42 8.69 -20.93
CA PRO A 173 -3.76 7.81 -19.81
C PRO A 173 -2.57 6.97 -19.38
N MET A 174 -2.37 6.82 -18.06
CA MET A 174 -1.34 5.93 -17.51
C MET A 174 -1.94 4.56 -17.20
N ALA A 175 -1.45 3.54 -17.89
CA ALA A 175 -1.84 2.16 -17.68
C ALA A 175 -0.82 1.41 -16.82
N ALA A 176 -1.29 0.37 -16.12
CA ALA A 176 -0.43 -0.55 -15.38
C ALA A 176 0.16 -1.60 -16.31
N GLY A 177 1.47 -1.75 -16.26
CA GLY A 177 2.21 -2.85 -16.86
C GLY A 177 2.67 -3.87 -15.81
N SER A 178 3.60 -4.75 -16.22
CA SER A 178 4.19 -5.75 -15.34
C SER A 178 5.00 -5.13 -14.20
N GLY A 179 5.00 -5.81 -13.04
CA GLY A 179 5.69 -5.37 -11.83
C GLY A 179 4.95 -4.27 -11.06
N THR A 180 3.66 -4.05 -11.32
CA THR A 180 2.82 -3.09 -10.59
C THR A 180 1.91 -3.78 -9.59
N ALA A 181 1.50 -3.05 -8.56
CA ALA A 181 0.48 -3.49 -7.61
C ALA A 181 -0.85 -3.85 -8.32
N ALA A 182 -1.22 -3.09 -9.34
CA ALA A 182 -2.43 -3.35 -10.12
C ALA A 182 -2.36 -4.69 -10.88
N GLU A 183 -1.22 -5.02 -11.52
CA GLU A 183 -1.05 -6.32 -12.17
C GLU A 183 -1.15 -7.47 -11.18
N ALA A 184 -0.50 -7.34 -10.01
CA ALA A 184 -0.57 -8.34 -8.96
C ALA A 184 -2.01 -8.57 -8.48
N MET A 185 -2.80 -7.51 -8.30
CA MET A 185 -4.22 -7.62 -7.94
C MET A 185 -5.07 -8.25 -9.04
N ILE A 186 -4.83 -7.87 -10.30
CA ILE A 186 -5.51 -8.48 -11.47
C ILE A 186 -5.25 -9.98 -11.50
N SER A 187 -3.99 -10.41 -11.33
CA SER A 187 -3.59 -11.81 -11.33
C SER A 187 -4.21 -12.58 -10.17
N LEU A 188 -4.19 -12.02 -8.95
CA LEU A 188 -4.83 -12.63 -7.79
C LEU A 188 -6.35 -12.80 -7.97
N ALA A 189 -6.99 -11.89 -8.70
CA ALA A 189 -8.41 -11.94 -9.02
C ALA A 189 -8.74 -12.85 -10.21
N GLY A 190 -7.79 -13.62 -10.74
CA GLY A 190 -8.00 -14.51 -11.88
C GLY A 190 -8.13 -13.81 -13.23
N GLY A 191 -7.69 -12.55 -13.33
CA GLY A 191 -7.59 -11.81 -14.59
C GLY A 191 -6.19 -11.85 -15.18
N ARG A 192 -6.03 -11.26 -16.36
CA ARG A 192 -4.73 -11.00 -16.99
C ARG A 192 -4.64 -9.53 -17.42
N ASN A 193 -3.45 -8.96 -17.35
CA ASN A 193 -3.23 -7.61 -17.87
C ASN A 193 -3.49 -7.59 -19.38
N ALA A 194 -4.31 -6.66 -19.84
CA ALA A 194 -4.62 -6.51 -21.27
C ALA A 194 -3.42 -5.94 -22.06
N VAL A 195 -2.52 -5.22 -21.40
CA VAL A 195 -1.36 -4.58 -22.04
C VAL A 195 -0.13 -5.46 -21.85
N GLU A 196 0.30 -6.11 -22.92
CA GLU A 196 1.50 -6.95 -22.93
C GLU A 196 2.76 -6.12 -23.21
N GLY A 197 3.92 -6.53 -22.64
CA GLY A 197 5.20 -5.88 -22.87
C GLY A 197 5.41 -4.54 -22.16
N LEU A 198 4.37 -3.96 -21.54
CA LEU A 198 4.48 -2.75 -20.73
C LEU A 198 5.06 -3.10 -19.35
N ARG A 199 6.03 -2.31 -18.88
CA ARG A 199 6.59 -2.42 -17.52
C ARG A 199 6.29 -1.17 -16.72
N GLN A 200 5.97 -1.36 -15.44
CA GLN A 200 5.59 -0.28 -14.53
C GLN A 200 4.36 0.51 -15.05
N TYR A 201 4.08 1.63 -14.43
CA TYR A 201 3.02 2.53 -14.90
C TYR A 201 3.58 3.40 -16.03
N ARG A 202 2.94 3.37 -17.19
CA ARG A 202 3.34 4.13 -18.39
C ARG A 202 2.15 4.75 -19.09
N ALA A 203 2.41 5.86 -19.77
CA ALA A 203 1.46 6.44 -20.69
C ALA A 203 1.16 5.46 -21.83
N LEU A 204 -0.12 5.33 -22.19
CA LEU A 204 -0.58 4.46 -23.26
C LEU A 204 -1.29 5.29 -24.33
N SER A 205 -0.98 5.05 -25.60
CA SER A 205 -1.67 5.72 -26.70
C SER A 205 -3.08 5.16 -26.92
N ALA A 206 -3.92 5.92 -27.62
CA ALA A 206 -5.27 5.49 -27.95
C ALA A 206 -5.26 4.20 -28.78
N GLU A 207 -4.35 4.08 -29.75
CA GLU A 207 -4.19 2.89 -30.58
C GLU A 207 -3.79 1.67 -29.75
N ALA A 208 -2.87 1.86 -28.80
CA ALA A 208 -2.43 0.76 -27.92
C ALA A 208 -3.55 0.33 -26.96
N MET A 209 -4.37 1.25 -26.45
CA MET A 209 -5.55 0.90 -25.63
C MET A 209 -6.59 0.12 -26.43
N LEU A 210 -6.87 0.54 -27.67
CA LEU A 210 -7.77 -0.17 -28.56
C LEU A 210 -7.24 -1.57 -28.91
N ALA A 211 -5.97 -1.67 -29.28
CA ALA A 211 -5.32 -2.95 -29.61
C ALA A 211 -5.24 -3.92 -28.41
N ALA A 212 -5.15 -3.38 -27.19
CA ALA A 212 -5.21 -4.18 -25.96
C ALA A 212 -6.56 -4.90 -25.80
N ALA A 213 -7.63 -4.44 -26.45
CA ALA A 213 -8.97 -5.04 -26.47
C ALA A 213 -9.39 -5.58 -25.08
N PRO A 214 -9.44 -4.75 -24.03
CA PRO A 214 -9.79 -5.21 -22.69
C PRO A 214 -11.25 -5.67 -22.61
N ASP A 215 -11.48 -6.71 -21.82
CA ASP A 215 -12.84 -7.15 -21.45
C ASP A 215 -13.40 -6.32 -20.29
N VAL A 216 -12.52 -5.78 -19.45
CA VAL A 216 -12.86 -4.96 -18.27
C VAL A 216 -11.85 -3.83 -18.13
N ILE A 217 -12.36 -2.63 -17.81
CA ILE A 217 -11.53 -1.51 -17.38
C ILE A 217 -11.65 -1.38 -15.87
N VAL A 218 -10.51 -1.25 -15.20
CA VAL A 218 -10.41 -1.01 -13.76
C VAL A 218 -9.64 0.28 -13.54
N THR A 219 -10.09 1.10 -12.61
CA THR A 219 -9.45 2.36 -12.26
C THR A 219 -9.63 2.66 -10.77
N THR A 220 -9.11 3.80 -10.31
CA THR A 220 -9.36 4.29 -8.96
C THR A 220 -10.57 5.24 -8.93
N THR A 221 -11.20 5.37 -7.76
CA THR A 221 -12.29 6.34 -7.57
C THR A 221 -11.83 7.76 -7.87
N ASP A 222 -10.65 8.15 -7.40
CA ASP A 222 -10.06 9.48 -7.66
C ASP A 222 -9.88 9.72 -9.18
N THR A 223 -9.41 8.71 -9.92
CA THR A 223 -9.26 8.81 -11.38
C THR A 223 -10.60 8.94 -12.08
N LEU A 224 -11.59 8.12 -11.68
CA LEU A 224 -12.92 8.16 -12.25
C LEU A 224 -13.59 9.53 -12.04
N GLU A 225 -13.49 10.07 -10.84
CA GLU A 225 -14.00 11.41 -10.50
C GLU A 225 -13.26 12.51 -11.26
N GLY A 226 -11.91 12.42 -11.32
CA GLY A 226 -11.07 13.39 -12.03
C GLY A 226 -11.36 13.50 -13.54
N VAL A 227 -11.78 12.39 -14.17
CA VAL A 227 -12.23 12.36 -15.58
C VAL A 227 -13.64 12.93 -15.73
N GLY A 228 -14.42 13.01 -14.66
CA GLY A 228 -15.82 13.43 -14.68
C GLY A 228 -16.81 12.28 -14.84
N GLY A 229 -16.42 11.09 -14.38
CA GLY A 229 -17.29 9.93 -14.19
C GLY A 229 -17.26 8.91 -15.34
N ARG A 230 -18.01 7.84 -15.10
CA ARG A 230 -18.04 6.63 -15.94
C ARG A 230 -18.23 6.89 -17.43
N ARG A 231 -19.23 7.71 -17.79
CA ARG A 231 -19.57 8.00 -19.19
C ARG A 231 -18.39 8.65 -19.91
N ARG A 232 -17.72 9.61 -19.27
CA ARG A 232 -16.57 10.31 -19.87
C ARG A 232 -15.37 9.41 -20.02
N LEU A 233 -15.10 8.55 -19.04
CA LEU A 233 -13.98 7.61 -19.11
C LEU A 233 -14.18 6.62 -20.25
N LEU A 234 -15.37 6.04 -20.41
CA LEU A 234 -15.68 5.08 -21.48
C LEU A 234 -15.69 5.74 -22.88
N ALA A 235 -15.86 7.07 -22.98
CA ALA A 235 -15.81 7.83 -24.22
C ALA A 235 -14.42 8.39 -24.56
N LEU A 236 -13.37 8.05 -23.78
CA LEU A 236 -12.00 8.47 -24.12
C LEU A 236 -11.54 7.75 -25.39
N ALA A 237 -10.82 8.49 -26.25
CA ALA A 237 -10.25 7.96 -27.47
C ALA A 237 -9.41 6.70 -27.20
N GLY A 238 -9.64 5.64 -27.95
CA GLY A 238 -9.00 4.34 -27.79
C GLY A 238 -9.60 3.43 -26.70
N ILE A 239 -10.49 3.98 -25.85
CA ILE A 239 -11.31 3.21 -24.92
C ILE A 239 -12.69 2.94 -25.55
N ASP A 240 -13.28 3.93 -26.18
CA ASP A 240 -14.62 3.92 -26.78
C ASP A 240 -14.87 2.77 -27.78
N GLY A 241 -13.82 2.33 -28.49
CA GLY A 241 -13.86 1.17 -29.40
C GLY A 241 -13.58 -0.18 -28.74
N THR A 242 -13.32 -0.26 -27.43
CA THR A 242 -12.95 -1.51 -26.76
C THR A 242 -14.17 -2.38 -26.40
N PRO A 243 -14.01 -3.73 -26.30
CA PRO A 243 -15.07 -4.61 -25.80
C PRO A 243 -15.60 -4.18 -24.42
N ALA A 244 -14.72 -3.72 -23.53
CA ALA A 244 -15.09 -3.21 -22.22
C ALA A 244 -16.03 -2.01 -22.30
N ALA A 245 -15.77 -1.07 -23.19
CA ALA A 245 -16.63 0.12 -23.37
C ALA A 245 -17.98 -0.26 -23.94
N GLY A 246 -18.01 -1.11 -25.00
CA GLY A 246 -19.25 -1.59 -25.60
C GLY A 246 -20.16 -2.35 -24.63
N ALA A 247 -19.58 -3.14 -23.73
CA ALA A 247 -20.30 -3.86 -22.68
C ALA A 247 -20.53 -3.03 -21.39
N GLY A 248 -20.00 -1.80 -21.34
CA GLY A 248 -20.03 -0.97 -20.14
C GLY A 248 -19.30 -1.57 -18.96
N ARG A 249 -18.27 -2.41 -19.14
CA ARG A 249 -17.53 -3.10 -18.07
C ARG A 249 -16.39 -2.22 -17.54
N LEU A 250 -16.74 -1.33 -16.63
CA LEU A 250 -15.82 -0.46 -15.91
C LEU A 250 -16.07 -0.59 -14.41
N ALA A 251 -15.02 -0.70 -13.60
CA ALA A 251 -15.10 -0.63 -12.15
C ALA A 251 -14.06 0.34 -11.59
N ALA A 252 -14.41 1.01 -10.51
CA ALA A 252 -13.50 1.88 -9.77
C ALA A 252 -13.44 1.44 -8.30
N PHE A 253 -12.24 1.51 -7.73
CA PHE A 253 -11.96 1.11 -6.36
C PHE A 253 -11.19 2.20 -5.62
N ASP A 254 -11.27 2.20 -4.30
CA ASP A 254 -10.36 2.98 -3.47
C ASP A 254 -8.91 2.58 -3.77
N ALA A 255 -8.07 3.56 -4.09
CA ALA A 255 -6.69 3.31 -4.50
C ALA A 255 -5.88 2.60 -3.43
N LEU A 256 -6.05 2.99 -2.16
CA LEU A 256 -5.30 2.39 -1.04
C LEU A 256 -5.75 0.95 -0.79
N ALA A 257 -7.04 0.66 -0.83
CA ALA A 257 -7.56 -0.69 -0.67
C ALA A 257 -7.06 -1.63 -1.78
N LEU A 258 -7.11 -1.16 -3.05
CA LEU A 258 -6.77 -1.98 -4.21
C LEU A 258 -5.25 -2.17 -4.39
N LEU A 259 -4.46 -1.10 -4.21
CA LEU A 259 -3.04 -1.08 -4.57
C LEU A 259 -2.10 -1.14 -3.36
N GLY A 260 -2.62 -0.89 -2.16
CA GLY A 260 -1.80 -0.82 -0.94
C GLY A 260 -1.38 -2.17 -0.39
N PHE A 261 -2.07 -3.25 -0.73
CA PHE A 261 -1.83 -4.59 -0.16
C PHE A 261 -1.84 -4.60 1.38
N GLY A 262 -2.71 -3.77 1.96
CA GLY A 262 -2.90 -3.63 3.41
C GLY A 262 -3.93 -4.60 3.98
N PRO A 263 -4.45 -4.32 5.18
CA PRO A 263 -5.47 -5.14 5.85
C PRO A 263 -6.75 -5.39 5.05
N ARG A 264 -7.13 -4.44 4.15
CA ARG A 264 -8.30 -4.57 3.26
C ARG A 264 -8.02 -5.34 1.96
N LEU A 265 -6.85 -6.00 1.82
CA LEU A 265 -6.46 -6.74 0.61
C LEU A 265 -7.54 -7.74 0.17
N ALA A 266 -8.03 -8.58 1.09
CA ALA A 266 -9.02 -9.60 0.76
C ALA A 266 -10.36 -9.00 0.34
N GLU A 267 -10.80 -7.89 0.97
CA GLU A 267 -12.02 -7.16 0.59
C GLU A 267 -11.91 -6.59 -0.83
N ALA A 268 -10.80 -5.90 -1.12
CA ALA A 268 -10.56 -5.33 -2.45
C ALA A 268 -10.45 -6.42 -3.52
N LEU A 269 -9.76 -7.52 -3.21
CA LEU A 269 -9.64 -8.68 -4.08
C LEU A 269 -11.00 -9.33 -4.37
N HIS A 270 -11.83 -9.53 -3.34
CA HIS A 270 -13.18 -10.05 -3.50
C HIS A 270 -14.03 -9.16 -4.42
N GLY A 271 -13.99 -7.84 -4.21
CA GLY A 271 -14.67 -6.88 -5.06
C GLY A 271 -14.22 -6.95 -6.52
N LEU A 272 -12.90 -7.02 -6.75
CA LEU A 272 -12.34 -7.15 -8.09
C LEU A 272 -12.72 -8.49 -8.74
N ALA A 273 -12.61 -9.61 -8.01
CA ALA A 273 -12.99 -10.94 -8.51
C ALA A 273 -14.45 -11.00 -8.95
N ARG A 274 -15.38 -10.37 -8.21
CA ARG A 274 -16.80 -10.27 -8.61
C ARG A 274 -17.00 -9.47 -9.90
N VAL A 275 -16.22 -8.44 -10.12
CA VAL A 275 -16.24 -7.66 -11.36
C VAL A 275 -15.71 -8.47 -12.54
N LEU A 276 -14.63 -9.19 -12.33
CA LEU A 276 -14.02 -10.00 -13.38
C LEU A 276 -14.85 -11.24 -13.71
N HIS A 277 -15.45 -11.88 -12.71
CA HIS A 277 -16.18 -13.15 -12.81
C HIS A 277 -17.59 -13.01 -12.20
N PRO A 278 -18.57 -12.37 -12.88
CA PRO A 278 -19.89 -12.10 -12.32
C PRO A 278 -20.68 -13.35 -11.87
N GLY A 279 -20.33 -14.52 -12.43
CA GLY A 279 -20.96 -15.81 -12.09
C GLY A 279 -20.21 -16.63 -11.04
N ALA A 280 -19.09 -16.13 -10.49
CA ALA A 280 -18.30 -16.86 -9.50
C ALA A 280 -19.02 -16.95 -8.15
N VAL A 281 -18.94 -18.13 -7.52
CA VAL A 281 -19.41 -18.35 -6.15
C VAL A 281 -18.27 -18.05 -5.19
N LEU A 282 -18.20 -16.82 -4.74
CA LEU A 282 -17.15 -16.35 -3.83
C LEU A 282 -17.62 -16.40 -2.37
N PRO A 283 -16.67 -16.52 -1.41
CA PRO A 283 -17.01 -16.54 0.00
C PRO A 283 -17.65 -15.22 0.45
N VAL A 284 -18.53 -15.29 1.46
CA VAL A 284 -19.05 -14.08 2.12
C VAL A 284 -17.91 -13.47 2.94
N MET A 285 -17.60 -12.20 2.68
CA MET A 285 -16.55 -11.49 3.42
C MET A 285 -17.12 -10.94 4.74
N ALA A 286 -16.41 -11.18 5.84
CA ALA A 286 -16.68 -10.49 7.07
C ALA A 286 -16.32 -8.99 6.93
N ARG A 287 -17.20 -8.10 7.38
CA ARG A 287 -16.87 -6.66 7.46
C ARG A 287 -15.86 -6.46 8.59
N ARG A 288 -14.74 -5.87 8.26
CA ARG A 288 -13.71 -5.48 9.23
C ARG A 288 -13.80 -4.00 9.58
#